data_f159e6b8e78c30cc4ff492602a9f26c3
#
_entry.id   f159e6b8e78c30cc4ff492602a9f26c3
#
_cell.length_a   1.000
_cell.length_b   1.000
_cell.length_c   1.000
_cell.angle_alpha   90.00
_cell.angle_beta   90.00
_cell.angle_gamma   90.00
#
_symmetry.space_group_name_H-M   'P 1'
#
loop_
_entity.id
_entity.type
_entity.pdbx_description
1 polymer ?
#
loop_
_entity_poly.entity_id
_entity_poly.type
_entity_poly.pdbx_seq_one_letter_code
_entity_poly.pdbx_strand_id
1 'polypeptide(L)'
;MKLKLFVLLISAVVFGQNNSPIYLNPSANVDSRVADLMSRMTLEEKVGQMCQYVGIDYLKKQQRNKKASGDLSKLNKDAFAMYSLSESEITQEIIDGKIGSFLHVLDPKEVNYLQDFTLKSRLKIPLIIGIDAIHGNAMVSGTTVYPSPISIAATFNTDFAYDVAKQSAREMRATGSQWTFMPNIDVARDPRWGRVGETFGEDPFMVGEMGKAMIKGFQGDDFSGPNNVIACAKHMIAGAEPLNGLNISPMDVSERTLYEIHLPPYKKAIDAGVYSIMAAHNELNGIPCHMHKGLMTDLLRDKWGFDGFYVSDWYDIKRIWSYHKVARNYKEASLFSVAAGMDMNMHGPEFYDFVVALVKEKKLSIDRVNEACSKILYAKFQLGLFEDRFVDTSKITENVFIKSHLDKAEEIADNAITLLKNSDLLPINNS
;
A
#
# COMPACT_ATOMS: atom_id res chain seq x y z
N MET A 1 -84.71 18.49 3.83
CA MET A 1 -83.44 18.64 3.09
C MET A 1 -82.36 17.94 3.93
N LYS A 2 -81.94 16.72 3.58
CA LYS A 2 -80.97 15.88 4.32
C LYS A 2 -79.62 16.02 3.66
N LEU A 3 -78.67 16.62 4.38
CA LEU A 3 -77.27 16.81 3.96
C LEU A 3 -76.51 15.51 4.21
N LYS A 4 -76.04 14.86 3.12
CA LYS A 4 -75.18 13.68 3.23
C LYS A 4 -73.74 14.14 3.32
N LEU A 5 -73.10 13.84 4.47
CA LEU A 5 -71.67 14.08 4.68
C LEU A 5 -70.90 12.91 4.01
N PHE A 6 -70.09 13.21 3.00
CA PHE A 6 -69.21 12.25 2.38
C PHE A 6 -67.86 12.33 3.08
N VAL A 7 -67.50 11.30 3.88
CA VAL A 7 -66.17 11.21 4.47
C VAL A 7 -65.24 10.50 3.47
N LEU A 8 -64.28 11.21 2.92
CA LEU A 8 -63.21 10.67 2.10
C LEU A 8 -62.12 10.11 3.02
N LEU A 9 -62.02 8.78 3.14
CA LEU A 9 -60.87 8.13 3.75
C LEU A 9 -59.71 8.13 2.78
N ILE A 10 -58.73 9.00 3.00
CA ILE A 10 -57.46 8.95 2.31
C ILE A 10 -56.57 7.93 3.05
N SER A 11 -56.42 6.74 2.46
CA SER A 11 -55.45 5.74 2.89
C SER A 11 -54.05 6.24 2.50
N ALA A 12 -53.32 6.76 3.43
CA ALA A 12 -51.87 7.03 3.26
C ALA A 12 -51.17 5.66 3.24
N VAL A 13 -50.83 5.20 2.05
CA VAL A 13 -49.88 4.09 1.89
C VAL A 13 -48.52 4.61 2.26
N VAL A 14 -48.09 4.38 3.50
CA VAL A 14 -46.73 4.58 3.94
C VAL A 14 -45.89 3.49 3.27
N PHE A 15 -45.29 3.78 2.15
CA PHE A 15 -44.18 2.97 1.64
C PHE A 15 -43.05 3.09 2.69
N GLY A 16 -42.90 2.08 3.51
CA GLY A 16 -41.71 1.87 4.33
C GLY A 16 -40.52 1.75 3.35
N GLN A 17 -39.83 2.85 3.08
CA GLN A 17 -38.52 2.77 2.45
C GLN A 17 -37.65 1.92 3.37
N ASN A 18 -37.21 0.79 2.86
CA ASN A 18 -36.15 0.00 3.47
C ASN A 18 -34.90 0.90 3.52
N ASN A 19 -34.72 1.61 4.64
CA ASN A 19 -33.64 2.57 4.86
C ASN A 19 -32.32 1.87 5.20
N SER A 20 -32.01 0.77 4.50
CA SER A 20 -30.65 0.21 4.58
C SER A 20 -29.65 1.21 4.04
N PRO A 21 -28.54 1.46 4.75
CA PRO A 21 -27.51 2.38 4.29
C PRO A 21 -27.02 2.05 2.87
N ILE A 22 -26.84 3.07 2.03
CA ILE A 22 -26.41 2.90 0.63
C ILE A 22 -25.05 2.18 0.58
N TYR A 23 -24.16 2.47 1.51
CA TYR A 23 -22.84 1.85 1.54
C TYR A 23 -22.87 0.31 1.75
N LEU A 24 -23.96 -0.24 2.29
CA LEU A 24 -24.16 -1.68 2.44
C LEU A 24 -24.83 -2.34 1.23
N ASN A 25 -25.23 -1.56 0.23
CA ASN A 25 -25.83 -2.10 -0.98
C ASN A 25 -24.74 -2.42 -2.04
N PRO A 26 -24.43 -3.71 -2.30
CA PRO A 26 -23.37 -4.07 -3.26
C PRO A 26 -23.70 -3.70 -4.72
N SER A 27 -24.98 -3.45 -5.05
CA SER A 27 -25.40 -3.01 -6.39
C SER A 27 -25.31 -1.50 -6.57
N ALA A 28 -25.04 -0.72 -5.53
CA ALA A 28 -24.88 0.72 -5.65
C ALA A 28 -23.50 1.07 -6.21
N ASN A 29 -23.42 2.17 -6.95
CA ASN A 29 -22.16 2.70 -7.45
C ASN A 29 -21.18 2.99 -6.30
N VAL A 30 -19.88 2.70 -6.51
CA VAL A 30 -18.83 2.82 -5.49
C VAL A 30 -18.77 4.25 -4.94
N ASP A 31 -18.81 5.28 -5.79
CA ASP A 31 -18.76 6.67 -5.32
C ASP A 31 -19.95 7.03 -4.42
N SER A 32 -21.14 6.52 -4.75
CA SER A 32 -22.34 6.71 -3.91
C SER A 32 -22.19 5.99 -2.57
N ARG A 33 -21.58 4.81 -2.55
CA ARG A 33 -21.28 4.07 -1.31
C ARG A 33 -20.27 4.80 -0.45
N VAL A 34 -19.20 5.34 -1.05
CA VAL A 34 -18.19 6.16 -0.37
C VAL A 34 -18.85 7.40 0.22
N ALA A 35 -19.62 8.14 -0.56
CA ALA A 35 -20.28 9.38 -0.09
C ALA A 35 -21.24 9.10 1.09
N ASP A 36 -22.06 8.05 1.02
CA ASP A 36 -22.97 7.66 2.10
C ASP A 36 -22.19 7.26 3.36
N LEU A 37 -21.15 6.44 3.24
CA LEU A 37 -20.33 6.03 4.39
C LEU A 37 -19.63 7.23 5.02
N MET A 38 -18.99 8.09 4.21
CA MET A 38 -18.30 9.31 4.65
C MET A 38 -19.23 10.26 5.43
N SER A 39 -20.50 10.36 5.02
CA SER A 39 -21.49 11.19 5.70
C SER A 39 -21.86 10.70 7.11
N ARG A 40 -21.63 9.41 7.38
CA ARG A 40 -21.92 8.74 8.66
C ARG A 40 -20.73 8.67 9.61
N MET A 41 -19.52 8.85 9.09
CA MET A 41 -18.27 8.74 9.85
C MET A 41 -18.00 9.97 10.69
N THR A 42 -17.52 9.75 11.92
CA THR A 42 -16.92 10.81 12.76
C THR A 42 -15.53 11.19 12.24
N LEU A 43 -14.96 12.28 12.76
CA LEU A 43 -13.57 12.65 12.49
C LEU A 43 -12.62 11.51 12.87
N GLU A 44 -12.84 10.93 14.04
CA GLU A 44 -12.03 9.87 14.60
C GLU A 44 -12.02 8.63 13.69
N GLU A 45 -13.17 8.20 13.20
CA GLU A 45 -13.29 7.08 12.27
C GLU A 45 -12.64 7.36 10.90
N LYS A 46 -12.70 8.60 10.42
CA LYS A 46 -12.03 9.01 9.18
C LYS A 46 -10.50 8.97 9.32
N VAL A 47 -9.97 9.50 10.42
CA VAL A 47 -8.53 9.43 10.71
C VAL A 47 -8.08 7.99 10.92
N GLY A 48 -8.92 7.14 11.52
CA GLY A 48 -8.65 5.72 11.66
C GLY A 48 -8.38 5.02 10.32
N GLN A 49 -9.06 5.42 9.23
CA GLN A 49 -8.75 4.87 7.90
C GLN A 49 -7.37 5.25 7.38
N MET A 50 -6.80 6.37 7.85
CA MET A 50 -5.46 6.83 7.51
C MET A 50 -4.35 6.13 8.32
N CYS A 51 -4.71 5.20 9.21
CA CYS A 51 -3.77 4.52 10.11
C CYS A 51 -3.56 3.06 9.68
N GLN A 52 -2.30 2.69 9.45
CA GLN A 52 -1.87 1.33 9.25
C GLN A 52 -1.12 0.82 10.47
N TYR A 53 -1.40 -0.40 10.89
CA TYR A 53 -0.68 -1.09 11.96
C TYR A 53 0.03 -2.32 11.40
N VAL A 54 0.87 -2.95 12.21
CA VAL A 54 1.58 -4.19 11.83
C VAL A 54 0.82 -5.39 12.37
N GLY A 55 0.80 -6.50 11.62
CA GLY A 55 0.20 -7.76 12.08
C GLY A 55 0.70 -8.17 13.47
N ILE A 56 -0.17 -8.73 14.29
CA ILE A 56 0.10 -9.05 15.70
C ILE A 56 1.26 -10.05 15.82
N ASP A 57 1.22 -11.10 15.02
CA ASP A 57 2.28 -12.12 15.05
C ASP A 57 3.61 -11.60 14.49
N TYR A 58 3.55 -10.75 13.47
CA TYR A 58 4.73 -10.06 12.97
C TYR A 58 5.32 -9.12 14.06
N LEU A 59 4.49 -8.35 14.74
CA LEU A 59 4.89 -7.48 15.85
C LEU A 59 5.59 -8.29 16.98
N LYS A 60 4.98 -9.41 17.40
CA LYS A 60 5.57 -10.31 18.41
C LYS A 60 6.91 -10.87 17.96
N LYS A 61 7.04 -11.24 16.67
CA LYS A 61 8.28 -11.74 16.07
C LYS A 61 9.37 -10.67 16.09
N GLN A 62 9.07 -9.44 15.70
CA GLN A 62 10.03 -8.32 15.71
C GLN A 62 10.46 -7.95 17.12
N GLN A 63 9.58 -7.96 18.09
CA GLN A 63 9.92 -7.73 19.50
C GLN A 63 10.86 -8.81 20.03
N ARG A 64 10.68 -10.09 19.66
CA ARG A 64 11.62 -11.19 19.99
C ARG A 64 12.97 -11.00 19.31
N ASN A 65 13.00 -10.67 18.03
CA ASN A 65 14.23 -10.42 17.28
C ASN A 65 15.02 -9.26 17.89
N LYS A 66 14.37 -8.17 18.30
CA LYS A 66 15.00 -7.05 18.99
C LYS A 66 15.69 -7.48 20.29
N LYS A 67 15.06 -8.35 21.08
CA LYS A 67 15.66 -8.90 22.30
C LYS A 67 16.87 -9.78 21.99
N ALA A 68 16.79 -10.61 20.94
CA ALA A 68 17.86 -11.51 20.53
C ALA A 68 19.06 -10.79 19.90
N SER A 69 18.85 -9.68 19.21
CA SER A 69 19.91 -8.92 18.52
C SER A 69 20.81 -8.11 19.46
N GLY A 70 20.42 -7.93 20.73
CA GLY A 70 21.24 -7.26 21.73
C GLY A 70 21.77 -5.90 21.28
N ASP A 71 23.10 -5.74 21.21
CA ASP A 71 23.75 -4.48 20.85
C ASP A 71 23.55 -4.09 19.37
N LEU A 72 23.29 -5.02 18.45
CA LEU A 72 22.99 -4.70 17.06
C LEU A 72 21.72 -3.87 16.93
N SER A 73 20.74 -4.05 17.83
CA SER A 73 19.54 -3.21 17.86
C SER A 73 19.82 -1.76 18.22
N LYS A 74 20.97 -1.47 18.84
CA LYS A 74 21.42 -0.11 19.17
C LYS A 74 22.04 0.59 17.97
N LEU A 75 22.65 -0.19 17.05
CA LEU A 75 23.27 0.34 15.81
C LEU A 75 22.22 0.74 14.77
N ASN A 76 21.11 0.00 14.70
CA ASN A 76 20.02 0.31 13.80
C ASN A 76 18.68 0.36 14.56
N LYS A 77 18.48 1.44 15.31
CA LYS A 77 17.28 1.64 16.13
C LYS A 77 16.00 1.67 15.32
N ASP A 78 16.07 2.16 14.07
CA ASP A 78 14.92 2.38 13.22
C ASP A 78 14.43 1.07 12.58
N ALA A 79 15.33 0.14 12.22
CA ALA A 79 14.94 -1.16 11.69
C ALA A 79 14.20 -2.02 12.72
N PHE A 80 14.44 -1.78 14.02
CA PHE A 80 13.77 -2.47 15.13
C PHE A 80 12.75 -1.58 15.84
N ALA A 81 12.42 -0.44 15.26
CA ALA A 81 11.42 0.46 15.83
C ALA A 81 10.03 -0.16 15.71
N MET A 82 9.39 -0.40 16.83
CA MET A 82 8.03 -0.94 16.96
C MET A 82 7.33 -0.27 18.12
N TYR A 83 6.02 -0.08 17.97
CA TYR A 83 5.16 0.32 19.08
C TYR A 83 4.95 -0.86 20.05
N SER A 84 4.52 -0.53 21.26
CA SER A 84 4.28 -1.53 22.32
C SER A 84 2.81 -1.52 22.67
N LEU A 85 1.99 -2.16 21.84
CA LEU A 85 0.60 -2.44 22.13
C LEU A 85 0.44 -3.95 22.33
N SER A 86 -0.41 -4.32 23.28
CA SER A 86 -0.87 -5.69 23.46
C SER A 86 -1.88 -6.06 22.38
N GLU A 87 -2.11 -7.35 22.18
CA GLU A 87 -3.14 -7.86 21.30
C GLU A 87 -4.54 -7.32 21.65
N SER A 88 -4.86 -7.24 22.97
CA SER A 88 -6.14 -6.71 23.44
C SER A 88 -6.33 -5.21 23.14
N GLU A 89 -5.25 -4.43 23.23
CA GLU A 89 -5.28 -3.00 22.85
C GLU A 89 -5.49 -2.84 21.35
N ILE A 90 -4.77 -3.61 20.51
CA ILE A 90 -4.92 -3.57 19.05
C ILE A 90 -6.34 -3.94 18.65
N THR A 91 -6.90 -5.03 19.21
CA THR A 91 -8.25 -5.47 18.87
C THR A 91 -9.31 -4.48 19.33
N GLN A 92 -9.10 -3.80 20.46
CA GLN A 92 -9.98 -2.71 20.91
C GLN A 92 -9.92 -1.52 19.96
N GLU A 93 -8.75 -1.13 19.47
CA GLU A 93 -8.63 -0.04 18.50
C GLU A 93 -9.28 -0.35 17.16
N ILE A 94 -9.33 -1.63 16.73
CA ILE A 94 -10.14 -2.05 15.57
C ILE A 94 -11.63 -1.82 15.83
N ILE A 95 -12.12 -2.23 17.02
CA ILE A 95 -13.54 -2.04 17.42
C ILE A 95 -13.88 -0.55 17.47
N ASP A 96 -12.98 0.28 17.97
CA ASP A 96 -13.13 1.73 18.07
C ASP A 96 -13.03 2.44 16.69
N GLY A 97 -12.69 1.71 15.61
CA GLY A 97 -12.57 2.26 14.26
C GLY A 97 -11.31 3.10 14.03
N LYS A 98 -10.25 2.90 14.83
CA LYS A 98 -8.99 3.66 14.76
C LYS A 98 -7.96 3.06 13.81
N ILE A 99 -8.21 1.88 13.26
CA ILE A 99 -7.29 1.17 12.35
C ILE A 99 -7.99 0.89 11.04
N GLY A 100 -7.42 1.37 9.93
CA GLY A 100 -7.95 1.14 8.58
C GLY A 100 -7.22 0.04 7.81
N SER A 101 -5.98 -0.26 8.18
CA SER A 101 -5.11 -1.16 7.43
C SER A 101 -4.14 -1.90 8.35
N PHE A 102 -3.71 -3.07 7.91
CA PHE A 102 -2.58 -3.79 8.51
C PHE A 102 -1.50 -4.07 7.47
N LEU A 103 -0.25 -4.01 7.92
CA LEU A 103 0.96 -4.39 7.21
C LEU A 103 1.42 -5.77 7.70
N HIS A 104 1.81 -6.66 6.78
CA HIS A 104 2.45 -7.94 7.12
C HIS A 104 1.63 -8.84 8.07
N VAL A 105 0.36 -9.05 7.77
CA VAL A 105 -0.41 -10.16 8.35
C VAL A 105 -0.13 -11.39 7.47
N LEU A 106 0.69 -12.32 7.98
CA LEU A 106 1.27 -13.41 7.17
C LEU A 106 0.51 -14.72 7.28
N ASP A 107 -0.38 -14.86 8.27
CA ASP A 107 -1.23 -16.04 8.44
C ASP A 107 -2.68 -15.70 8.06
N PRO A 108 -3.30 -16.41 7.10
CA PRO A 108 -4.71 -16.26 6.75
C PRO A 108 -5.67 -16.35 7.94
N LYS A 109 -5.32 -17.12 8.97
CA LYS A 109 -6.12 -17.21 10.21
C LYS A 109 -6.05 -15.90 11.01
N GLU A 110 -4.90 -15.25 11.05
CA GLU A 110 -4.77 -13.94 11.68
C GLU A 110 -5.55 -12.88 10.88
N VAL A 111 -5.55 -12.94 9.54
CA VAL A 111 -6.40 -12.06 8.72
C VAL A 111 -7.87 -12.18 9.13
N ASN A 112 -8.39 -13.40 9.19
CA ASN A 112 -9.78 -13.65 9.59
C ASN A 112 -10.05 -13.19 11.04
N TYR A 113 -9.11 -13.45 11.95
CA TYR A 113 -9.20 -13.00 13.34
C TYR A 113 -9.33 -11.48 13.46
N LEU A 114 -8.49 -10.72 12.75
CA LEU A 114 -8.53 -9.25 12.76
C LEU A 114 -9.82 -8.73 12.11
N GLN A 115 -10.27 -9.33 11.01
CA GLN A 115 -11.51 -8.97 10.33
C GLN A 115 -12.75 -9.19 11.20
N ASP A 116 -12.77 -10.22 12.07
CA ASP A 116 -13.87 -10.46 13.01
C ASP A 116 -14.11 -9.27 13.95
N PHE A 117 -13.06 -8.59 14.39
CA PHE A 117 -13.20 -7.41 15.25
C PHE A 117 -13.84 -6.23 14.52
N THR A 118 -13.68 -6.13 13.20
CA THR A 118 -14.36 -5.09 12.42
C THR A 118 -15.88 -5.21 12.46
N LEU A 119 -16.43 -6.42 12.60
CA LEU A 119 -17.87 -6.64 12.70
C LEU A 119 -18.48 -6.10 14.01
N LYS A 120 -17.63 -5.88 15.01
CA LYS A 120 -18.01 -5.29 16.32
C LYS A 120 -17.94 -3.78 16.31
N SER A 121 -17.30 -3.17 15.30
CA SER A 121 -17.23 -1.71 15.14
C SER A 121 -18.56 -1.14 14.65
N ARG A 122 -18.79 0.14 14.91
CA ARG A 122 -20.05 0.84 14.60
C ARG A 122 -20.43 0.78 13.11
N LEU A 123 -19.47 0.96 12.21
CA LEU A 123 -19.69 1.02 10.75
C LEU A 123 -19.23 -0.25 10.04
N LYS A 124 -18.61 -1.19 10.74
CA LYS A 124 -18.15 -2.48 10.22
C LYS A 124 -17.27 -2.36 8.99
N ILE A 125 -16.43 -1.30 8.93
CA ILE A 125 -15.52 -1.05 7.82
C ILE A 125 -14.44 -2.14 7.83
N PRO A 126 -14.23 -2.89 6.73
CA PRO A 126 -13.22 -3.94 6.67
C PRO A 126 -11.80 -3.35 6.69
N LEU A 127 -10.84 -4.14 7.14
CA LEU A 127 -9.42 -3.83 7.05
C LEU A 127 -8.90 -4.14 5.64
N ILE A 128 -7.92 -3.36 5.18
CA ILE A 128 -7.12 -3.71 4.00
C ILE A 128 -5.74 -4.21 4.48
N ILE A 129 -5.28 -5.33 3.93
CA ILE A 129 -4.02 -5.95 4.32
C ILE A 129 -2.97 -5.70 3.24
N GLY A 130 -1.88 -5.05 3.63
CA GLY A 130 -0.73 -4.78 2.77
C GLY A 130 0.45 -5.70 3.05
N ILE A 131 1.22 -6.04 2.00
CA ILE A 131 2.41 -6.89 2.11
C ILE A 131 3.46 -6.52 1.06
N ASP A 132 4.74 -6.75 1.36
CA ASP A 132 5.82 -6.63 0.40
C ASP A 132 5.95 -7.91 -0.46
N ALA A 133 5.20 -7.98 -1.56
CA ALA A 133 5.30 -9.08 -2.52
C ALA A 133 6.32 -8.72 -3.63
N ILE A 134 7.60 -8.59 -3.26
CA ILE A 134 8.66 -8.06 -4.14
C ILE A 134 8.93 -8.97 -5.34
N HIS A 135 9.01 -10.27 -5.11
CA HIS A 135 9.21 -11.28 -6.17
C HIS A 135 8.39 -12.55 -5.87
N GLY A 136 7.09 -12.39 -5.87
CA GLY A 136 6.10 -13.34 -5.36
C GLY A 136 5.59 -12.91 -3.99
N ASN A 137 4.60 -13.63 -3.47
CA ASN A 137 4.08 -13.42 -2.10
C ASN A 137 5.01 -14.06 -1.05
N ALA A 138 6.31 -13.92 -1.23
CA ALA A 138 7.38 -14.69 -0.58
C ALA A 138 7.45 -14.56 0.95
N MET A 139 6.79 -13.56 1.53
CA MET A 139 6.69 -13.42 2.99
C MET A 139 5.73 -14.43 3.62
N VAL A 140 4.77 -14.95 2.85
CA VAL A 140 3.81 -15.95 3.29
C VAL A 140 4.36 -17.35 3.00
N SER A 141 4.44 -18.19 4.03
CA SER A 141 4.97 -19.54 3.89
C SER A 141 4.14 -20.39 2.93
N GLY A 142 4.81 -21.10 2.02
CA GLY A 142 4.19 -22.00 1.06
C GLY A 142 3.69 -21.34 -0.23
N THR A 143 4.04 -20.08 -0.48
CA THR A 143 3.76 -19.38 -1.74
C THR A 143 4.92 -19.50 -2.72
N THR A 144 4.68 -19.14 -3.99
CA THR A 144 5.70 -19.18 -5.04
C THR A 144 6.67 -18.00 -4.91
N VAL A 145 7.97 -18.30 -4.99
CA VAL A 145 9.05 -17.31 -5.05
C VAL A 145 9.59 -17.25 -6.48
N TYR A 146 9.62 -16.04 -7.04
CA TYR A 146 10.14 -15.79 -8.38
C TYR A 146 11.56 -15.22 -8.32
N PRO A 147 12.30 -15.18 -9.45
CA PRO A 147 13.53 -14.40 -9.55
C PRO A 147 13.31 -12.93 -9.10
N SER A 148 14.38 -12.31 -8.57
CA SER A 148 14.32 -10.93 -8.13
C SER A 148 13.98 -9.97 -9.28
N PRO A 149 13.44 -8.76 -9.01
CA PRO A 149 13.11 -7.79 -10.05
C PRO A 149 14.28 -7.47 -11.00
N ILE A 150 15.51 -7.37 -10.50
CA ILE A 150 16.69 -7.15 -11.35
C ILE A 150 16.94 -8.36 -12.28
N SER A 151 16.64 -9.58 -11.85
CA SER A 151 16.75 -10.77 -12.69
C SER A 151 15.62 -10.83 -13.73
N ILE A 152 14.41 -10.43 -13.37
CA ILE A 152 13.29 -10.29 -14.31
C ILE A 152 13.65 -9.25 -15.38
N ALA A 153 14.23 -8.12 -14.99
CA ALA A 153 14.67 -7.07 -15.93
C ALA A 153 15.77 -7.55 -16.89
N ALA A 154 16.67 -8.44 -16.43
CA ALA A 154 17.72 -9.01 -17.27
C ALA A 154 17.20 -9.85 -18.44
N THR A 155 15.95 -10.28 -18.41
CA THR A 155 15.28 -10.96 -19.54
C THR A 155 14.88 -10.00 -20.66
N PHE A 156 14.79 -8.68 -20.41
CA PHE A 156 14.23 -7.66 -21.31
C PHE A 156 12.80 -7.97 -21.78
N ASN A 157 12.06 -8.82 -21.07
CA ASN A 157 10.70 -9.23 -21.39
C ASN A 157 9.70 -8.75 -20.35
N THR A 158 8.88 -7.76 -20.70
CA THR A 158 7.86 -7.18 -19.81
C THR A 158 6.72 -8.15 -19.49
N ASP A 159 6.48 -9.18 -20.34
CA ASP A 159 5.43 -10.18 -20.09
C ASP A 159 5.76 -11.00 -18.84
N PHE A 160 7.04 -11.24 -18.56
CA PHE A 160 7.44 -11.91 -17.31
C PHE A 160 7.12 -11.07 -16.07
N ALA A 161 7.34 -9.76 -16.12
CA ALA A 161 6.94 -8.86 -15.03
C ALA A 161 5.42 -8.87 -14.81
N TYR A 162 4.64 -8.86 -15.90
CA TYR A 162 3.18 -8.98 -15.84
C TYR A 162 2.73 -10.31 -15.24
N ASP A 163 3.30 -11.44 -15.70
CA ASP A 163 2.93 -12.78 -15.23
C ASP A 163 3.26 -12.98 -13.75
N VAL A 164 4.45 -12.55 -13.30
CA VAL A 164 4.83 -12.59 -11.88
C VAL A 164 3.84 -11.81 -11.03
N ALA A 165 3.50 -10.59 -11.44
CA ALA A 165 2.56 -9.76 -10.70
C ALA A 165 1.15 -10.37 -10.63
N LYS A 166 0.64 -10.89 -11.75
CA LYS A 166 -0.68 -11.53 -11.84
C LYS A 166 -0.77 -12.79 -10.98
N GLN A 167 0.26 -13.64 -11.04
CA GLN A 167 0.32 -14.86 -10.25
C GLN A 167 0.48 -14.57 -8.76
N SER A 168 1.32 -13.59 -8.42
CA SER A 168 1.47 -13.11 -7.04
C SER A 168 0.16 -12.53 -6.48
N ALA A 169 -0.56 -11.74 -7.27
CA ALA A 169 -1.87 -11.20 -6.87
C ALA A 169 -2.87 -12.30 -6.52
N ARG A 170 -2.93 -13.37 -7.32
CA ARG A 170 -3.77 -14.54 -7.05
C ARG A 170 -3.41 -15.20 -5.71
N GLU A 171 -2.12 -15.43 -5.45
CA GLU A 171 -1.65 -16.01 -4.19
C GLU A 171 -1.90 -15.08 -3.00
N MET A 172 -1.72 -13.76 -3.17
CA MET A 172 -2.02 -12.75 -2.17
C MET A 172 -3.51 -12.77 -1.77
N ARG A 173 -4.42 -12.74 -2.75
CA ARG A 173 -5.87 -12.81 -2.48
C ARG A 173 -6.24 -14.09 -1.77
N ALA A 174 -5.70 -15.22 -2.19
CA ALA A 174 -5.92 -16.52 -1.57
C ALA A 174 -5.43 -16.60 -0.11
N THR A 175 -4.45 -15.79 0.25
CA THR A 175 -3.86 -15.73 1.60
C THR A 175 -4.29 -14.50 2.42
N GLY A 176 -5.15 -13.64 1.86
CA GLY A 176 -5.82 -12.57 2.58
C GLY A 176 -5.20 -11.19 2.46
N SER A 177 -4.25 -10.98 1.53
CA SER A 177 -3.69 -9.65 1.23
C SER A 177 -4.34 -9.06 -0.02
N GLN A 178 -4.63 -7.75 0.01
CA GLN A 178 -5.30 -7.04 -1.08
C GLN A 178 -4.49 -5.86 -1.62
N TRP A 179 -3.33 -5.59 -1.06
CA TRP A 179 -2.47 -4.48 -1.40
C TRP A 179 -1.01 -4.92 -1.35
N THR A 180 -0.27 -4.73 -2.45
CA THR A 180 1.17 -4.98 -2.47
C THR A 180 1.96 -3.67 -2.47
N PHE A 181 3.14 -3.69 -1.83
CA PHE A 181 4.11 -2.59 -1.93
C PHE A 181 5.10 -2.86 -3.09
N MET A 182 4.55 -3.09 -4.29
CA MET A 182 5.26 -3.29 -5.55
C MET A 182 4.47 -2.64 -6.70
N PRO A 183 5.15 -2.19 -7.78
CA PRO A 183 6.55 -2.34 -8.12
C PRO A 183 7.48 -1.34 -7.44
N ASN A 184 8.74 -1.77 -7.20
CA ASN A 184 9.83 -0.84 -6.93
C ASN A 184 10.34 -0.28 -8.26
N ILE A 185 10.04 1.00 -8.52
CA ILE A 185 10.42 1.72 -9.74
C ILE A 185 11.50 2.79 -9.48
N ASP A 186 12.29 2.58 -8.42
CA ASP A 186 13.54 3.33 -8.24
C ASP A 186 14.50 3.04 -9.37
N VAL A 187 15.13 4.08 -9.91
CA VAL A 187 16.20 3.96 -10.91
C VAL A 187 17.52 3.82 -10.18
N ALA A 188 18.08 2.61 -10.15
CA ALA A 188 19.25 2.25 -9.34
C ALA A 188 20.56 2.71 -9.97
N ARG A 189 20.95 3.96 -9.76
CA ARG A 189 22.16 4.54 -10.34
C ARG A 189 23.40 4.43 -9.44
N ASP A 190 23.22 4.21 -8.15
CA ASP A 190 24.34 3.95 -7.24
C ASP A 190 24.36 2.46 -6.84
N PRO A 191 25.32 1.65 -7.34
CA PRO A 191 25.38 0.23 -7.03
C PRO A 191 25.73 -0.07 -5.56
N ARG A 192 26.16 0.93 -4.77
CA ARG A 192 26.41 0.78 -3.33
C ARG A 192 25.10 0.75 -2.52
N TRP A 193 23.99 1.25 -3.09
CA TRP A 193 22.69 1.20 -2.46
C TRP A 193 22.21 -0.26 -2.32
N GLY A 194 22.02 -0.71 -1.09
CA GLY A 194 21.80 -2.13 -0.76
C GLY A 194 20.50 -2.75 -1.28
N ARG A 195 19.65 -1.97 -1.99
CA ARG A 195 18.33 -2.40 -2.49
C ARG A 195 18.25 -2.53 -4.02
N VAL A 196 19.39 -2.51 -4.71
CA VAL A 196 19.43 -2.63 -6.18
C VAL A 196 18.69 -3.87 -6.67
N GLY A 197 18.79 -5.00 -5.97
CA GLY A 197 18.11 -6.26 -6.31
C GLY A 197 16.58 -6.19 -6.29
N GLU A 198 15.99 -5.20 -5.59
CA GLU A 198 14.55 -4.96 -5.56
C GLU A 198 14.04 -4.18 -6.78
N THR A 199 14.93 -3.61 -7.60
CA THR A 199 14.63 -2.73 -8.73
C THR A 199 14.77 -3.43 -10.07
N PHE A 200 14.34 -2.75 -11.13
CA PHE A 200 14.53 -3.21 -12.51
C PHE A 200 15.80 -2.64 -13.17
N GLY A 201 16.73 -2.10 -12.38
CA GLY A 201 18.04 -1.62 -12.86
C GLY A 201 18.18 -0.11 -12.96
N GLU A 202 19.11 0.34 -13.80
CA GLU A 202 19.57 1.73 -13.88
C GLU A 202 18.96 2.53 -15.04
N ASP A 203 18.28 1.87 -15.98
CA ASP A 203 17.68 2.51 -17.15
C ASP A 203 16.23 2.95 -16.85
N PRO A 204 15.92 4.26 -16.87
CA PRO A 204 14.58 4.75 -16.52
C PRO A 204 13.48 4.28 -17.49
N PHE A 205 13.83 3.97 -18.74
CA PHE A 205 12.86 3.44 -19.71
C PHE A 205 12.44 2.02 -19.33
N MET A 206 13.42 1.13 -19.08
CA MET A 206 13.20 -0.26 -18.68
C MET A 206 12.49 -0.34 -17.34
N VAL A 207 12.93 0.42 -16.34
CA VAL A 207 12.27 0.52 -15.03
C VAL A 207 10.80 0.91 -15.18
N GLY A 208 10.52 1.87 -16.05
CA GLY A 208 9.14 2.32 -16.30
C GLY A 208 8.29 1.27 -17.02
N GLU A 209 8.82 0.55 -18.03
CA GLU A 209 8.07 -0.48 -18.76
C GLU A 209 7.80 -1.72 -17.88
N MET A 210 8.80 -2.18 -17.13
CA MET A 210 8.65 -3.29 -16.18
C MET A 210 7.67 -2.93 -15.06
N GLY A 211 7.78 -1.71 -14.51
CA GLY A 211 6.85 -1.20 -13.51
C GLY A 211 5.41 -1.13 -13.99
N LYS A 212 5.21 -0.60 -15.21
CA LYS A 212 3.89 -0.58 -15.87
C LYS A 212 3.31 -1.99 -16.05
N ALA A 213 4.12 -2.95 -16.50
CA ALA A 213 3.69 -4.33 -16.69
C ALA A 213 3.26 -4.97 -15.35
N MET A 214 4.05 -4.76 -14.28
CA MET A 214 3.67 -5.23 -12.95
C MET A 214 2.37 -4.60 -12.43
N ILE A 215 2.20 -3.29 -12.57
CA ILE A 215 0.96 -2.62 -12.16
C ILE A 215 -0.24 -3.26 -12.84
N LYS A 216 -0.17 -3.49 -14.16
CA LYS A 216 -1.23 -4.16 -14.92
C LYS A 216 -1.43 -5.60 -14.48
N GLY A 217 -0.38 -6.34 -14.15
CA GLY A 217 -0.46 -7.70 -13.63
C GLY A 217 -1.15 -7.77 -12.27
N PHE A 218 -0.80 -6.88 -11.33
CA PHE A 218 -1.40 -6.82 -10.00
C PHE A 218 -2.86 -6.34 -10.04
N GLN A 219 -3.13 -5.24 -10.73
CA GLN A 219 -4.43 -4.56 -10.68
C GLN A 219 -5.42 -5.04 -11.74
N GLY A 220 -4.96 -5.62 -12.86
CA GLY A 220 -5.79 -5.74 -14.04
C GLY A 220 -6.17 -4.35 -14.55
N ASP A 221 -7.44 -4.16 -14.91
CA ASP A 221 -7.92 -2.87 -15.41
C ASP A 221 -8.23 -1.89 -14.26
N ASP A 222 -8.83 -2.36 -13.16
CA ASP A 222 -9.35 -1.52 -12.08
C ASP A 222 -9.30 -2.15 -10.68
N PHE A 223 -8.51 -3.20 -10.49
CA PHE A 223 -8.37 -4.02 -9.26
C PHE A 223 -9.66 -4.59 -8.65
N SER A 224 -10.81 -4.51 -9.31
CA SER A 224 -12.07 -5.09 -8.84
C SER A 224 -12.15 -6.62 -9.01
N GLY A 225 -11.27 -7.20 -9.82
CA GLY A 225 -11.24 -8.63 -10.09
C GLY A 225 -10.91 -9.45 -8.83
N PRO A 226 -11.47 -10.67 -8.69
CA PRO A 226 -11.33 -11.49 -7.48
C PRO A 226 -9.89 -11.90 -7.17
N ASN A 227 -9.01 -11.91 -8.17
CA ASN A 227 -7.59 -12.22 -8.05
C ASN A 227 -6.69 -10.97 -8.15
N ASN A 228 -7.26 -9.76 -8.22
CA ASN A 228 -6.51 -8.53 -8.35
C ASN A 228 -6.25 -7.89 -6.99
N VAL A 229 -5.14 -7.16 -6.89
CA VAL A 229 -4.74 -6.40 -5.70
C VAL A 229 -4.30 -5.00 -6.11
N ILE A 230 -4.29 -4.06 -5.18
CA ILE A 230 -3.72 -2.74 -5.41
C ILE A 230 -2.20 -2.85 -5.52
N ALA A 231 -1.62 -2.26 -6.56
CA ALA A 231 -0.19 -2.04 -6.71
C ALA A 231 0.23 -0.74 -6.00
N CYS A 232 1.50 -0.68 -5.58
CA CYS A 232 2.10 0.51 -4.99
C CYS A 232 3.43 0.82 -5.67
N ALA A 233 3.48 1.89 -6.46
CA ALA A 233 4.73 2.36 -7.04
C ALA A 233 5.61 2.98 -5.95
N LYS A 234 6.84 2.50 -5.81
CA LYS A 234 7.76 2.94 -4.75
C LYS A 234 9.20 3.03 -5.23
N HIS A 235 10.06 3.80 -4.58
CA HIS A 235 9.80 4.78 -3.52
C HIS A 235 9.92 6.18 -4.12
N MET A 236 8.91 6.99 -4.00
CA MET A 236 8.91 8.34 -4.57
C MET A 236 9.63 9.31 -3.62
N ILE A 237 10.87 9.79 -3.95
CA ILE A 237 11.54 9.69 -5.24
C ILE A 237 13.05 9.75 -5.03
N ALA A 238 13.79 9.18 -5.99
CA ALA A 238 15.24 9.31 -6.11
C ALA A 238 16.05 8.69 -4.95
N GLY A 239 15.46 7.79 -4.16
CA GLY A 239 16.14 7.13 -3.03
C GLY A 239 17.24 6.13 -3.42
N ALA A 240 17.35 5.76 -4.70
CA ALA A 240 18.30 4.78 -5.21
C ALA A 240 19.62 5.39 -5.77
N GLU A 241 19.82 6.67 -5.59
CA GLU A 241 21.10 7.37 -5.86
C GLU A 241 21.48 8.23 -4.63
N PRO A 242 21.48 7.65 -3.40
CA PRO A 242 21.66 8.44 -2.19
C PRO A 242 23.12 8.84 -1.99
N LEU A 243 23.37 9.96 -1.34
CA LEU A 243 24.72 10.36 -0.94
C LEU A 243 25.41 9.23 -0.18
N ASN A 244 26.64 8.91 -0.55
CA ASN A 244 27.44 7.83 0.02
C ASN A 244 26.90 6.40 -0.15
N GLY A 245 25.87 6.20 -0.97
CA GLY A 245 25.23 4.88 -1.18
C GLY A 245 24.40 4.39 0.00
N LEU A 246 24.17 5.20 1.01
CA LEU A 246 23.44 4.80 2.23
C LEU A 246 21.92 5.05 2.05
N ASN A 247 21.13 4.03 2.25
CA ASN A 247 19.68 4.16 2.30
C ASN A 247 19.26 5.24 3.32
N ILE A 248 18.24 6.04 3.02
CA ILE A 248 17.77 7.19 3.82
C ILE A 248 18.63 8.47 3.68
N SER A 249 19.85 8.39 3.16
CA SER A 249 20.70 9.58 2.98
C SER A 249 20.06 10.59 2.02
N PRO A 250 20.39 11.88 2.17
CA PRO A 250 19.91 12.93 1.27
C PRO A 250 20.21 12.64 -0.19
N MET A 251 19.36 13.20 -1.05
CA MET A 251 19.54 13.17 -2.49
C MET A 251 19.52 14.59 -3.05
N ASP A 252 20.67 15.02 -3.61
CA ASP A 252 20.81 16.30 -4.29
C ASP A 252 20.89 16.09 -5.80
N VAL A 253 19.81 16.42 -6.51
CA VAL A 253 19.75 16.32 -7.97
C VAL A 253 19.27 17.61 -8.59
N SER A 254 19.77 17.90 -9.80
CA SER A 254 19.19 18.98 -10.59
C SER A 254 17.76 18.66 -10.98
N GLU A 255 16.93 19.68 -11.17
CA GLU A 255 15.58 19.53 -11.71
C GLU A 255 15.60 18.77 -13.03
N ARG A 256 16.58 19.03 -13.90
CA ARG A 256 16.77 18.28 -15.15
C ARG A 256 16.94 16.79 -14.91
N THR A 257 17.85 16.37 -14.03
CA THR A 257 18.06 14.95 -13.69
C THR A 257 16.80 14.32 -13.13
N LEU A 258 16.07 15.05 -12.28
CA LEU A 258 14.81 14.58 -11.70
C LEU A 258 13.79 14.26 -12.82
N TYR A 259 13.62 15.16 -13.80
CA TYR A 259 12.66 15.00 -14.90
C TYR A 259 13.11 14.01 -15.98
N GLU A 260 14.41 13.84 -16.21
CA GLU A 260 14.92 12.92 -17.23
C GLU A 260 15.09 11.48 -16.72
N ILE A 261 15.35 11.29 -15.41
CA ILE A 261 15.72 9.99 -14.84
C ILE A 261 14.69 9.45 -13.87
N HIS A 262 14.35 10.20 -12.83
CA HIS A 262 13.60 9.65 -11.70
C HIS A 262 12.08 9.75 -11.85
N LEU A 263 11.59 10.78 -12.52
CA LEU A 263 10.15 11.00 -12.71
C LEU A 263 9.50 10.18 -13.84
N PRO A 264 10.18 9.82 -14.95
CA PRO A 264 9.54 9.10 -16.04
C PRO A 264 8.89 7.75 -15.64
N PRO A 265 9.50 6.90 -14.78
CA PRO A 265 8.83 5.68 -14.30
C PRO A 265 7.51 5.96 -13.57
N TYR A 266 7.43 7.04 -12.77
CA TYR A 266 6.22 7.43 -12.05
C TYR A 266 5.14 7.94 -12.99
N LYS A 267 5.51 8.69 -14.05
CA LYS A 267 4.53 9.08 -15.09
C LYS A 267 3.94 7.86 -15.76
N LYS A 268 4.76 6.87 -16.13
CA LYS A 268 4.27 5.61 -16.70
C LYS A 268 3.41 4.82 -15.71
N ALA A 269 3.73 4.80 -14.43
CA ALA A 269 2.95 4.14 -13.40
C ALA A 269 1.56 4.79 -13.24
N ILE A 270 1.48 6.13 -13.23
CA ILE A 270 0.22 6.87 -13.17
C ILE A 270 -0.61 6.61 -14.43
N ASP A 271 -0.01 6.66 -15.62
CA ASP A 271 -0.68 6.37 -16.89
C ASP A 271 -1.16 4.91 -16.98
N ALA A 272 -0.52 4.00 -16.25
CA ALA A 272 -0.97 2.61 -16.10
C ALA A 272 -2.11 2.44 -15.07
N GLY A 273 -2.48 3.48 -14.35
CA GLY A 273 -3.55 3.47 -13.36
C GLY A 273 -3.13 2.94 -11.99
N VAL A 274 -1.86 3.09 -11.59
CA VAL A 274 -1.44 2.72 -10.23
C VAL A 274 -2.30 3.42 -9.18
N TYR A 275 -2.79 2.67 -8.20
CA TYR A 275 -3.72 3.23 -7.21
C TYR A 275 -3.07 3.62 -5.89
N SER A 276 -1.85 3.19 -5.61
CA SER A 276 -1.09 3.73 -4.48
C SER A 276 0.35 4.05 -4.85
N ILE A 277 0.93 5.04 -4.15
CA ILE A 277 2.33 5.44 -4.27
C ILE A 277 2.90 5.56 -2.86
N MET A 278 4.12 5.03 -2.66
CA MET A 278 4.85 5.15 -1.40
C MET A 278 5.96 6.18 -1.54
N ALA A 279 6.05 7.12 -0.60
CA ALA A 279 7.11 8.11 -0.57
C ALA A 279 8.45 7.48 -0.15
N ALA A 280 9.57 8.06 -0.59
CA ALA A 280 10.91 7.56 -0.29
C ALA A 280 11.43 8.03 1.08
N HIS A 281 12.30 7.23 1.67
CA HIS A 281 12.92 7.51 2.97
C HIS A 281 13.76 8.79 3.04
N ASN A 282 14.32 9.19 1.91
CA ASN A 282 15.27 10.30 1.82
C ASN A 282 14.58 11.67 1.78
N GLU A 283 15.38 12.70 1.86
CA GLU A 283 15.03 14.04 1.42
C GLU A 283 15.53 14.27 -0.01
N LEU A 284 14.79 15.03 -0.78
CA LEU A 284 15.14 15.51 -2.10
C LEU A 284 15.45 17.00 -2.03
N ASN A 285 16.70 17.39 -2.33
CA ASN A 285 17.14 18.79 -2.31
C ASN A 285 16.75 19.52 -1.00
N GLY A 286 16.94 18.86 0.14
CA GLY A 286 16.66 19.37 1.47
C GLY A 286 15.22 19.27 1.96
N ILE A 287 14.31 18.69 1.18
CA ILE A 287 12.90 18.48 1.59
C ILE A 287 12.63 16.98 1.72
N PRO A 288 12.29 16.47 2.92
CA PRO A 288 11.86 15.08 3.10
C PRO A 288 10.72 14.70 2.15
N CYS A 289 10.85 13.58 1.44
CA CYS A 289 9.86 13.16 0.43
C CYS A 289 8.45 13.03 1.03
N HIS A 290 8.34 12.67 2.30
CA HIS A 290 7.08 12.53 3.03
C HIS A 290 6.36 13.86 3.37
N MET A 291 6.95 15.00 3.07
CA MET A 291 6.34 16.33 3.20
C MET A 291 6.53 17.19 1.95
N HIS A 292 6.89 16.58 0.84
CA HIS A 292 7.21 17.30 -0.40
C HIS A 292 5.93 17.61 -1.21
N LYS A 293 5.21 18.69 -0.82
CA LYS A 293 3.97 19.12 -1.47
C LYS A 293 4.12 19.30 -2.99
N GLY A 294 5.21 19.91 -3.43
CA GLY A 294 5.48 20.15 -4.87
C GLY A 294 5.50 18.87 -5.71
N LEU A 295 5.90 17.73 -5.11
CA LEU A 295 5.84 16.44 -5.79
C LEU A 295 4.46 15.78 -5.61
N MET A 296 4.04 15.53 -4.37
CA MET A 296 2.82 14.74 -4.11
C MET A 296 1.56 15.42 -4.63
N THR A 297 1.37 16.69 -4.32
CA THR A 297 0.17 17.43 -4.71
C THR A 297 0.35 18.09 -6.08
N ASP A 298 1.27 19.07 -6.16
CA ASP A 298 1.28 19.99 -7.30
C ASP A 298 1.68 19.27 -8.62
N LEU A 299 2.61 18.29 -8.56
CA LEU A 299 3.02 17.54 -9.76
C LEU A 299 2.16 16.30 -10.00
N LEU A 300 2.13 15.35 -9.05
CA LEU A 300 1.53 14.04 -9.34
C LEU A 300 0.00 14.11 -9.35
N ARG A 301 -0.63 14.78 -8.35
CA ARG A 301 -2.09 14.91 -8.33
C ARG A 301 -2.58 15.92 -9.35
N ASP A 302 -2.18 17.18 -9.20
CA ASP A 302 -2.80 18.29 -9.93
C ASP A 302 -2.39 18.30 -11.41
N LYS A 303 -1.11 18.04 -11.72
CA LYS A 303 -0.61 18.11 -13.09
C LYS A 303 -0.70 16.77 -13.84
N TRP A 304 -0.46 15.63 -13.14
CA TRP A 304 -0.43 14.31 -13.79
C TRP A 304 -1.69 13.48 -13.57
N GLY A 305 -2.61 13.94 -12.70
CA GLY A 305 -3.90 13.31 -12.48
C GLY A 305 -3.86 12.05 -11.64
N PHE A 306 -2.88 11.91 -10.72
CA PHE A 306 -2.87 10.78 -9.78
C PHE A 306 -4.07 10.84 -8.85
N ASP A 307 -4.99 9.90 -8.99
CA ASP A 307 -6.24 9.84 -8.21
C ASP A 307 -6.27 8.76 -7.13
N GLY A 308 -5.19 8.03 -6.94
CA GLY A 308 -5.01 7.07 -5.86
C GLY A 308 -4.65 7.69 -4.51
N PHE A 309 -4.10 6.90 -3.60
CA PHE A 309 -3.66 7.37 -2.29
C PHE A 309 -2.15 7.19 -2.07
N TYR A 310 -1.58 8.10 -1.24
CA TYR A 310 -0.19 8.00 -0.78
C TYR A 310 -0.12 7.28 0.56
N VAL A 311 0.86 6.38 0.67
CA VAL A 311 1.27 5.79 1.94
C VAL A 311 2.69 6.22 2.29
N SER A 312 2.96 6.46 3.57
CA SER A 312 4.32 6.67 4.02
C SER A 312 5.11 5.36 4.00
N ASP A 313 6.43 5.46 4.01
CA ASP A 313 7.27 4.31 4.31
C ASP A 313 7.45 4.16 5.84
N TRP A 314 8.19 3.13 6.26
CA TRP A 314 8.36 2.64 7.63
C TRP A 314 8.81 3.74 8.60
N TYR A 315 7.90 4.20 9.46
CA TYR A 315 8.11 5.28 10.43
C TYR A 315 8.47 6.65 9.86
N ASP A 316 8.35 6.90 8.58
CA ASP A 316 8.95 8.06 7.95
C ASP A 316 8.25 9.38 8.25
N ILE A 317 6.95 9.38 8.55
CA ILE A 317 6.33 10.61 9.06
C ILE A 317 7.00 11.02 10.38
N LYS A 318 7.31 10.05 11.26
CA LYS A 318 8.04 10.31 12.50
C LYS A 318 9.47 10.78 12.24
N ARG A 319 10.12 10.25 11.17
CA ARG A 319 11.49 10.61 10.79
C ARG A 319 11.64 12.05 10.29
N ILE A 320 10.59 12.69 9.81
CA ILE A 320 10.60 14.14 9.50
C ILE A 320 11.09 14.93 10.73
N TRP A 321 10.69 14.52 11.92
CA TRP A 321 11.17 15.07 13.20
C TRP A 321 12.44 14.37 13.70
N SER A 322 12.42 13.03 13.84
CA SER A 322 13.45 12.31 14.60
C SER A 322 14.77 12.15 13.86
N TYR A 323 14.75 12.12 12.51
CA TYR A 323 15.90 11.91 11.65
C TYR A 323 16.25 13.16 10.83
N HIS A 324 15.36 13.65 9.99
CA HIS A 324 15.58 14.82 9.11
C HIS A 324 15.63 16.15 9.88
N LYS A 325 15.11 16.22 11.11
CA LYS A 325 15.18 17.39 12.00
C LYS A 325 14.50 18.65 11.46
N VAL A 326 13.54 18.52 10.55
CA VAL A 326 12.83 19.66 9.94
C VAL A 326 11.50 19.99 10.63
N ALA A 327 11.07 19.17 11.58
CA ALA A 327 9.93 19.44 12.46
C ALA A 327 10.37 19.48 13.93
N ARG A 328 9.63 20.22 14.78
CA ARG A 328 9.93 20.36 16.20
C ARG A 328 9.54 19.13 17.04
N ASN A 329 8.54 18.39 16.58
CA ASN A 329 8.02 17.18 17.22
C ASN A 329 7.22 16.35 16.22
N TYR A 330 6.78 15.15 16.62
CA TYR A 330 6.05 14.24 15.74
C TYR A 330 4.67 14.77 15.33
N LYS A 331 3.97 15.53 16.19
CA LYS A 331 2.70 16.16 15.82
C LYS A 331 2.87 17.17 14.68
N GLU A 332 3.93 17.99 14.72
CA GLU A 332 4.23 18.93 13.63
C GLU A 332 4.65 18.19 12.35
N ALA A 333 5.43 17.10 12.47
CA ALA A 333 5.77 16.23 11.34
C ALA A 333 4.51 15.64 10.68
N SER A 334 3.54 15.19 11.49
CA SER A 334 2.24 14.70 11.00
C SER A 334 1.46 15.81 10.27
N LEU A 335 1.49 17.05 10.77
CA LEU A 335 0.88 18.19 10.09
C LEU A 335 1.50 18.42 8.71
N PHE A 336 2.84 18.49 8.64
CA PHE A 336 3.54 18.75 7.38
C PHE A 336 3.28 17.66 6.36
N SER A 337 3.29 16.40 6.78
CA SER A 337 3.08 15.25 5.89
C SER A 337 1.65 15.21 5.34
N VAL A 338 0.63 15.29 6.19
CA VAL A 338 -0.77 15.24 5.76
C VAL A 338 -1.14 16.45 4.91
N ALA A 339 -0.68 17.66 5.28
CA ALA A 339 -0.91 18.87 4.52
C ALA A 339 -0.24 18.85 3.13
N ALA A 340 0.89 18.12 2.99
CA ALA A 340 1.58 17.95 1.72
C ALA A 340 0.94 16.93 0.77
N GLY A 341 -0.07 16.16 1.24
CA GLY A 341 -0.79 15.18 0.41
C GLY A 341 -0.71 13.74 0.87
N MET A 342 -0.04 13.42 1.98
CA MET A 342 0.03 12.06 2.53
C MET A 342 -1.33 11.60 3.04
N ASP A 343 -1.76 10.38 2.63
CA ASP A 343 -3.08 9.84 2.96
C ASP A 343 -3.05 8.78 4.05
N MET A 344 -1.96 8.00 4.16
CA MET A 344 -1.87 6.92 5.13
C MET A 344 -0.49 6.87 5.79
N ASN A 345 -0.47 6.70 7.11
CA ASN A 345 0.75 6.49 7.89
C ASN A 345 1.08 5.00 8.00
N MET A 346 2.26 4.62 7.57
CA MET A 346 2.89 3.33 7.86
C MET A 346 3.97 3.57 8.93
N HIS A 347 3.78 3.21 10.15
CA HIS A 347 2.75 2.62 10.95
C HIS A 347 2.80 3.24 12.37
N GLY A 348 1.86 2.86 13.24
CA GLY A 348 1.89 3.17 14.66
C GLY A 348 0.75 4.08 15.15
N PRO A 349 0.46 4.03 16.47
CA PRO A 349 -0.75 4.64 17.04
C PRO A 349 -0.69 6.16 17.19
N GLU A 350 0.49 6.73 17.45
CA GLU A 350 0.62 8.16 17.84
C GLU A 350 0.10 9.12 16.76
N PHE A 351 0.23 8.75 15.48
CA PHE A 351 -0.26 9.54 14.34
C PHE A 351 -1.75 9.85 14.42
N TYR A 352 -2.56 8.87 14.85
CA TYR A 352 -4.00 9.03 15.01
C TYR A 352 -4.35 10.21 15.93
N ASP A 353 -3.81 10.21 17.14
CA ASP A 353 -4.09 11.24 18.15
C ASP A 353 -3.65 12.63 17.67
N PHE A 354 -2.50 12.70 16.98
CA PHE A 354 -1.99 13.96 16.46
C PHE A 354 -2.86 14.53 15.35
N VAL A 355 -3.30 13.72 14.39
CA VAL A 355 -4.16 14.20 13.30
C VAL A 355 -5.52 14.63 13.81
N VAL A 356 -6.16 13.87 14.70
CA VAL A 356 -7.42 14.25 15.35
C VAL A 356 -7.27 15.60 16.08
N ALA A 357 -6.20 15.76 16.87
CA ALA A 357 -5.93 17.00 17.59
C ALA A 357 -5.70 18.17 16.64
N LEU A 358 -4.93 17.99 15.57
CA LEU A 358 -4.63 19.04 14.57
C LEU A 358 -5.90 19.57 13.88
N VAL A 359 -6.85 18.69 13.56
CA VAL A 359 -8.14 19.09 12.99
C VAL A 359 -8.98 19.84 14.02
N LYS A 360 -9.08 19.35 15.27
CA LYS A 360 -9.81 20.03 16.37
C LYS A 360 -9.21 21.39 16.68
N GLU A 361 -7.90 21.55 16.57
CA GLU A 361 -7.18 22.81 16.72
C GLU A 361 -7.25 23.72 15.49
N LYS A 362 -7.93 23.30 14.42
CA LYS A 362 -8.06 24.03 13.14
C LYS A 362 -6.71 24.31 12.44
N LYS A 363 -5.68 23.50 12.73
CA LYS A 363 -4.36 23.56 12.08
C LYS A 363 -4.29 22.72 10.81
N LEU A 364 -5.11 21.67 10.73
CA LEU A 364 -5.29 20.82 9.56
C LEU A 364 -6.75 20.89 9.09
N SER A 365 -6.99 21.04 7.78
CA SER A 365 -8.35 21.05 7.24
C SER A 365 -8.99 19.68 7.35
N ILE A 366 -10.26 19.64 7.72
CA ILE A 366 -11.09 18.44 7.67
C ILE A 366 -11.25 17.95 6.22
N ASP A 367 -11.22 18.83 5.24
CA ASP A 367 -11.34 18.45 3.82
C ASP A 367 -10.17 17.61 3.37
N ARG A 368 -8.94 17.88 3.87
CA ARG A 368 -7.77 17.05 3.58
C ARG A 368 -7.92 15.63 4.17
N VAL A 369 -8.49 15.51 5.36
CA VAL A 369 -8.80 14.21 5.98
C VAL A 369 -9.91 13.50 5.20
N ASN A 370 -10.95 14.24 4.76
CA ASN A 370 -12.01 13.68 3.93
C ASN A 370 -11.48 13.16 2.60
N GLU A 371 -10.58 13.88 1.94
CA GLU A 371 -9.93 13.45 0.70
C GLU A 371 -9.15 12.14 0.90
N ALA A 372 -8.28 12.06 1.90
CA ALA A 372 -7.51 10.86 2.22
C ALA A 372 -8.42 9.65 2.51
N CYS A 373 -9.38 9.85 3.41
CA CYS A 373 -10.30 8.79 3.80
C CYS A 373 -11.14 8.28 2.62
N SER A 374 -11.65 9.17 1.77
CA SER A 374 -12.49 8.78 0.62
C SER A 374 -11.75 7.88 -0.37
N LYS A 375 -10.47 8.16 -0.65
CA LYS A 375 -9.64 7.33 -1.55
C LYS A 375 -9.37 5.94 -0.98
N ILE A 376 -9.15 5.84 0.33
CA ILE A 376 -8.95 4.56 1.01
C ILE A 376 -10.26 3.76 1.06
N LEU A 377 -11.39 4.41 1.29
CA LEU A 377 -12.71 3.75 1.26
C LEU A 377 -13.08 3.29 -0.15
N TYR A 378 -12.80 4.10 -1.18
CA TYR A 378 -12.98 3.71 -2.58
C TYR A 378 -12.22 2.41 -2.87
N ALA A 379 -10.95 2.31 -2.45
CA ALA A 379 -10.16 1.09 -2.58
C ALA A 379 -10.85 -0.13 -1.94
N LYS A 380 -11.36 0.01 -0.72
CA LYS A 380 -12.03 -1.07 0.01
C LYS A 380 -13.31 -1.54 -0.68
N PHE A 381 -14.10 -0.63 -1.21
CA PHE A 381 -15.30 -0.97 -1.97
C PHE A 381 -14.97 -1.64 -3.31
N GLN A 382 -14.02 -1.07 -4.05
CA GLN A 382 -13.59 -1.60 -5.34
C GLN A 382 -12.98 -3.01 -5.23
N LEU A 383 -12.24 -3.29 -4.15
CA LEU A 383 -11.71 -4.62 -3.83
C LEU A 383 -12.79 -5.63 -3.37
N GLY A 384 -14.03 -5.20 -3.18
CA GLY A 384 -15.14 -6.05 -2.69
C GLY A 384 -15.04 -6.44 -1.22
N LEU A 385 -14.25 -5.72 -0.39
CA LEU A 385 -14.01 -6.12 1.01
C LEU A 385 -15.23 -5.99 1.90
N PHE A 386 -16.21 -5.18 1.54
CA PHE A 386 -17.48 -5.09 2.28
C PHE A 386 -18.34 -6.33 2.10
N GLU A 387 -18.24 -6.99 0.95
CA GLU A 387 -18.93 -8.21 0.57
C GLU A 387 -18.18 -9.46 1.02
N ASP A 388 -16.86 -9.47 0.81
CA ASP A 388 -15.98 -10.62 1.06
C ASP A 388 -14.68 -10.18 1.74
N ARG A 389 -14.70 -10.12 3.08
CA ARG A 389 -13.56 -9.71 3.90
C ARG A 389 -12.74 -10.88 4.46
N PHE A 390 -13.30 -12.09 4.43
CA PHE A 390 -12.68 -13.27 5.02
C PHE A 390 -11.96 -14.13 3.98
N VAL A 391 -10.93 -14.81 4.42
CA VAL A 391 -10.21 -15.80 3.61
C VAL A 391 -10.86 -17.16 3.78
N ASP A 392 -11.23 -17.77 2.66
CA ASP A 392 -11.60 -19.19 2.65
C ASP A 392 -10.33 -20.06 2.67
N THR A 393 -9.93 -20.43 3.88
CA THR A 393 -8.69 -21.21 4.09
C THR A 393 -8.73 -22.60 3.45
N SER A 394 -9.91 -23.13 3.10
CA SER A 394 -10.05 -24.43 2.44
C SER A 394 -9.61 -24.39 0.96
N LYS A 395 -9.59 -23.20 0.33
CA LYS A 395 -9.26 -23.00 -1.08
C LYS A 395 -7.82 -22.50 -1.33
N ILE A 396 -7.03 -22.34 -0.29
CA ILE A 396 -5.66 -21.82 -0.43
C ILE A 396 -4.84 -22.70 -1.38
N THR A 397 -4.85 -24.01 -1.20
CA THR A 397 -4.07 -24.97 -2.01
C THR A 397 -4.45 -25.02 -3.49
N GLU A 398 -5.64 -24.54 -3.85
CA GLU A 398 -6.08 -24.45 -5.25
C GLU A 398 -5.46 -23.24 -5.98
N ASN A 399 -4.96 -22.27 -5.24
CA ASN A 399 -4.52 -20.98 -5.76
C ASN A 399 -3.04 -20.68 -5.50
N VAL A 400 -2.40 -21.40 -4.58
CA VAL A 400 -1.07 -21.14 -4.06
C VAL A 400 -0.13 -22.26 -4.41
N PHE A 401 1.10 -21.93 -4.82
CA PHE A 401 2.17 -22.87 -5.16
C PHE A 401 1.75 -23.90 -6.22
N ILE A 402 0.93 -23.49 -7.17
CA ILE A 402 0.45 -24.36 -8.25
C ILE A 402 1.52 -24.55 -9.34
N LYS A 403 1.42 -25.67 -10.06
CA LYS A 403 2.43 -26.06 -11.07
C LYS A 403 2.72 -24.95 -12.09
N SER A 404 1.71 -24.25 -12.60
CA SER A 404 1.90 -23.17 -13.56
C SER A 404 2.70 -21.98 -13.03
N HIS A 405 2.66 -21.73 -11.71
CA HIS A 405 3.47 -20.69 -11.06
C HIS A 405 4.93 -21.15 -10.97
N LEU A 406 5.17 -22.41 -10.61
CA LEU A 406 6.51 -22.99 -10.53
C LEU A 406 7.18 -23.03 -11.89
N ASP A 407 6.46 -23.50 -12.92
CA ASP A 407 6.97 -23.55 -14.30
C ASP A 407 7.35 -22.15 -14.79
N LYS A 408 6.55 -21.13 -14.45
CA LYS A 408 6.85 -19.74 -14.81
C LYS A 408 8.08 -19.21 -14.07
N ALA A 409 8.24 -19.54 -12.79
CA ALA A 409 9.42 -19.14 -12.02
C ALA A 409 10.71 -19.75 -12.61
N GLU A 410 10.68 -21.02 -13.01
CA GLU A 410 11.79 -21.71 -13.70
C GLU A 410 12.07 -21.06 -15.07
N GLU A 411 11.03 -20.86 -15.90
CA GLU A 411 11.16 -20.19 -17.21
C GLU A 411 11.86 -18.83 -17.09
N ILE A 412 11.45 -18.01 -16.11
CA ILE A 412 12.06 -16.68 -15.91
C ILE A 412 13.52 -16.83 -15.46
N ALA A 413 13.82 -17.78 -14.55
CA ALA A 413 15.17 -17.99 -14.04
C ALA A 413 16.11 -18.39 -15.19
N ASP A 414 15.68 -19.28 -16.08
CA ASP A 414 16.46 -19.71 -17.26
C ASP A 414 16.72 -18.54 -18.21
N ASN A 415 15.69 -17.71 -18.48
CA ASN A 415 15.81 -16.57 -19.37
C ASN A 415 16.62 -15.40 -18.78
N ALA A 416 16.77 -15.34 -17.46
CA ALA A 416 17.56 -14.30 -16.78
C ALA A 416 19.08 -14.55 -16.85
N ILE A 417 19.52 -15.77 -17.21
CA ILE A 417 20.93 -16.12 -17.28
C ILE A 417 21.55 -15.46 -18.52
N THR A 418 22.52 -14.58 -18.30
CA THR A 418 23.18 -13.82 -19.35
C THR A 418 24.63 -14.31 -19.52
N LEU A 419 24.97 -14.80 -20.71
CA LEU A 419 26.33 -15.19 -21.05
C LEU A 419 27.15 -13.94 -21.42
N LEU A 420 27.97 -13.47 -20.50
CA LEU A 420 28.80 -12.26 -20.72
C LEU A 420 30.10 -12.58 -21.49
N LYS A 421 30.66 -13.76 -21.29
CA LYS A 421 31.90 -14.23 -21.95
C LYS A 421 31.94 -15.72 -22.00
N ASN A 422 32.32 -16.26 -23.16
CA ASN A 422 32.63 -17.70 -23.34
C ASN A 422 33.94 -17.85 -24.12
N SER A 423 34.90 -18.58 -23.57
CA SER A 423 36.18 -18.92 -24.22
C SER A 423 36.20 -20.42 -24.51
N ASP A 424 35.26 -20.88 -25.34
CA ASP A 424 35.07 -22.26 -25.79
C ASP A 424 34.80 -23.30 -24.69
N LEU A 425 34.37 -22.87 -23.51
CA LEU A 425 33.98 -23.76 -22.42
C LEU A 425 32.53 -24.26 -22.58
N LEU A 426 31.66 -23.43 -23.09
CA LEU A 426 30.24 -23.76 -23.28
C LEU A 426 29.91 -23.99 -24.76
N PRO A 427 29.03 -24.95 -25.09
CA PRO A 427 28.34 -25.88 -24.18
C PRO A 427 29.29 -26.94 -23.60
N ILE A 428 29.03 -27.34 -22.34
CA ILE A 428 29.76 -28.47 -21.74
C ILE A 428 29.31 -29.74 -22.45
N ASN A 429 30.25 -30.40 -23.19
CA ASN A 429 29.97 -31.68 -23.81
C ASN A 429 30.01 -32.76 -22.75
N ASN A 430 28.93 -33.51 -22.59
CA ASN A 430 28.93 -34.73 -21.81
C ASN A 430 29.77 -35.79 -22.57
N SER A 431 31.04 -35.87 -22.23
CA SER A 431 31.93 -36.96 -22.71
C SER A 431 31.86 -38.16 -21.78
#